data_565d086bd1109e64e91ef39e472fa47c
#
_entry.id   565d086bd1109e64e91ef39e472fa47c
#
_cell.length_a   1.000
_cell.length_b   1.000
_cell.length_c   1.000
_cell.angle_alpha   90.00
_cell.angle_beta   90.00
_cell.angle_gamma   90.00
#
_symmetry.space_group_name_H-M   'P 1'
#
loop_
_entity.id
_entity.type
_entity.pdbx_description
1 polymer ?
#
loop_
_entity_poly.entity_id
_entity_poly.type
_entity_poly.pdbx_seq_one_letter_code
_entity_poly.pdbx_strand_id
1 'polypeptide(L)'
;MPIYQRKSGVWYIDIRAPSGSRIRQSTGTQNKQEAQRLHDKLKHDLWQQEKLDQKPLRLWEEAALRWLHEKQEKKSIQSDIYRLRGLSMFKGIYLHNLTRDLVMHSIAKTMQGKANATKNRYLALVRAILNKAANEWLWIDKAPKITLYREPKRRIRWLTPAEAERLIAALPEYMADMATFSLATGLRQSNVINLRWQQLDLQRGVAWVDAIESKSGRAIGIALNQTALNVIQKQMGKHKEYVFTHSKGRRLHSISSRIWRNALAAAGISDFRWYDLRHTWASWLVQKGIPLNVLQEMGGWESIEMVQRYAHLAPEHLHRHAALLNDLAFTQDTKDTNWAHENNPSAKEKSLNDCLDSEKSGGSGGVRTHDQGIMSPLL
;
A
#
# COMPACT_ATOMS: atom_id res chain seq x y z
N MET A 1 -21.40 53.35 13.60
CA MET A 1 -21.71 52.53 14.78
C MET A 1 -21.19 51.12 14.52
N PRO A 2 -20.52 50.48 15.44
CA PRO A 2 -19.92 49.17 15.22
C PRO A 2 -20.92 48.01 15.10
N ILE A 3 -22.12 48.16 15.71
CA ILE A 3 -23.25 47.25 15.59
C ILE A 3 -24.53 48.03 15.33
N TYR A 4 -25.46 47.46 14.55
CA TYR A 4 -26.76 48.06 14.27
C TYR A 4 -27.84 46.98 14.14
N GLN A 5 -29.08 47.32 14.49
CA GLN A 5 -30.19 46.40 14.41
C GLN A 5 -31.01 46.69 13.14
N ARG A 6 -31.41 45.62 12.42
CA ARG A 6 -32.33 45.74 11.29
C ARG A 6 -33.79 45.55 11.72
N LYS A 7 -34.71 45.90 10.85
CA LYS A 7 -36.17 45.76 11.08
C LYS A 7 -36.60 44.35 11.49
N SER A 8 -35.79 43.32 11.18
CA SER A 8 -36.00 41.92 11.60
C SER A 8 -35.65 41.65 13.07
N GLY A 9 -35.19 42.65 13.82
CA GLY A 9 -34.73 42.48 15.20
C GLY A 9 -33.33 41.89 15.35
N VAL A 10 -32.70 41.39 14.26
CA VAL A 10 -31.37 40.79 14.28
C VAL A 10 -30.29 41.85 14.21
N TRP A 11 -29.27 41.72 15.05
CA TRP A 11 -28.11 42.62 15.06
C TRP A 11 -27.13 42.28 13.94
N TYR A 12 -26.49 43.33 13.42
CA TYR A 12 -25.44 43.28 12.40
C TYR A 12 -24.20 43.97 12.91
N ILE A 13 -23.04 43.50 12.51
CA ILE A 13 -21.75 44.12 12.76
C ILE A 13 -21.26 44.81 11.48
N ASP A 14 -20.55 45.93 11.67
CA ASP A 14 -19.89 46.69 10.63
C ASP A 14 -18.49 47.05 11.12
N ILE A 15 -17.48 46.34 10.66
CA ILE A 15 -16.08 46.47 11.10
C ILE A 15 -15.25 46.93 9.91
N ARG A 16 -14.39 47.90 10.13
CA ARG A 16 -13.25 48.19 9.25
C ARG A 16 -12.03 47.46 9.78
N ALA A 17 -11.48 46.55 8.95
CA ALA A 17 -10.23 45.91 9.25
C ALA A 17 -9.05 46.91 9.15
N PRO A 18 -7.91 46.65 9.79
CA PRO A 18 -6.73 47.51 9.69
C PRO A 18 -6.24 47.73 8.26
N SER A 19 -6.44 46.77 7.37
CA SER A 19 -6.17 46.80 5.91
C SER A 19 -7.08 47.82 5.16
N GLY A 20 -8.11 48.37 5.84
CA GLY A 20 -9.10 49.26 5.22
C GLY A 20 -10.31 48.53 4.66
N SER A 21 -10.30 47.19 4.57
CA SER A 21 -11.46 46.41 4.13
C SER A 21 -12.64 46.52 5.12
N ARG A 22 -13.86 46.50 4.59
CA ARG A 22 -15.09 46.68 5.41
C ARG A 22 -15.86 45.37 5.44
N ILE A 23 -16.11 44.85 6.64
CA ILE A 23 -16.84 43.60 6.88
C ILE A 23 -18.20 43.94 7.47
N ARG A 24 -19.27 43.50 6.79
CA ARG A 24 -20.65 43.62 7.24
C ARG A 24 -21.28 42.24 7.25
N GLN A 25 -21.71 41.78 8.43
CA GLN A 25 -22.40 40.49 8.54
C GLN A 25 -23.43 40.44 9.63
N SER A 26 -24.38 39.51 9.51
CA SER A 26 -25.37 39.24 10.55
C SER A 26 -24.70 38.54 11.72
N THR A 27 -25.12 38.88 12.95
CA THR A 27 -24.70 38.18 14.17
C THR A 27 -25.55 36.93 14.44
N GLY A 28 -26.69 36.79 13.76
CA GLY A 28 -27.67 35.72 14.01
C GLY A 28 -28.42 35.84 15.34
N THR A 29 -28.14 36.87 16.17
CA THR A 29 -28.77 37.08 17.48
C THR A 29 -29.57 38.37 17.53
N GLN A 30 -30.61 38.38 18.35
CA GLN A 30 -31.37 39.56 18.70
C GLN A 30 -30.89 40.20 20.01
N ASN A 31 -29.95 39.55 20.71
CA ASN A 31 -29.37 40.04 21.95
C ASN A 31 -28.19 40.99 21.65
N LYS A 32 -28.31 42.24 22.09
CA LYS A 32 -27.30 43.29 21.90
C LYS A 32 -25.93 42.92 22.52
N GLN A 33 -25.95 42.34 23.72
CA GLN A 33 -24.71 41.99 24.42
C GLN A 33 -23.93 40.88 23.69
N GLU A 34 -24.63 39.89 23.19
CA GLU A 34 -24.02 38.81 22.36
C GLU A 34 -23.45 39.35 21.05
N ALA A 35 -24.22 40.27 20.39
CA ALA A 35 -23.77 40.94 19.17
C ALA A 35 -22.50 41.78 19.41
N GLN A 36 -22.44 42.47 20.54
CA GLN A 36 -21.27 43.28 20.93
C GLN A 36 -20.05 42.34 21.20
N ARG A 37 -20.23 41.27 21.95
CA ARG A 37 -19.14 40.27 22.20
C ARG A 37 -18.61 39.69 20.89
N LEU A 38 -19.50 39.37 19.96
CA LEU A 38 -19.10 38.84 18.64
C LEU A 38 -18.34 39.90 17.83
N HIS A 39 -18.81 41.16 17.85
CA HIS A 39 -18.12 42.28 17.21
C HIS A 39 -16.71 42.48 17.78
N ASP A 40 -16.55 42.49 19.10
CA ASP A 40 -15.28 42.77 19.76
C ASP A 40 -14.28 41.61 19.53
N LYS A 41 -14.77 40.37 19.56
CA LYS A 41 -14.00 39.21 19.19
C LYS A 41 -13.50 39.28 17.74
N LEU A 42 -14.41 39.56 16.80
CA LEU A 42 -14.05 39.63 15.38
C LEU A 42 -13.05 40.74 15.07
N LYS A 43 -13.26 41.92 15.72
CA LYS A 43 -12.35 43.06 15.61
C LYS A 43 -10.97 42.74 16.17
N HIS A 44 -10.90 42.03 17.31
CA HIS A 44 -9.66 41.57 17.91
C HIS A 44 -8.95 40.58 16.99
N ASP A 45 -9.66 39.58 16.46
CA ASP A 45 -9.12 38.54 15.58
C ASP A 45 -8.56 39.16 14.28
N LEU A 46 -9.26 40.13 13.68
CA LEU A 46 -8.79 40.87 12.50
C LEU A 46 -7.53 41.69 12.80
N TRP A 47 -7.50 42.35 13.96
CA TRP A 47 -6.33 43.11 14.38
C TRP A 47 -5.11 42.22 14.63
N GLN A 48 -5.32 41.09 15.31
CA GLN A 48 -4.28 40.04 15.52
C GLN A 48 -3.74 39.54 14.19
N GLN A 49 -4.63 39.26 13.25
CA GLN A 49 -4.28 38.71 11.91
C GLN A 49 -3.45 39.70 11.08
N GLU A 50 -3.85 40.99 11.04
CA GLU A 50 -3.25 41.99 10.15
C GLU A 50 -2.08 42.75 10.78
N LYS A 51 -2.04 42.93 12.08
CA LYS A 51 -0.98 43.68 12.79
C LYS A 51 0.08 42.82 13.44
N LEU A 52 -0.30 41.60 13.88
CA LEU A 52 0.63 40.65 14.51
C LEU A 52 0.97 39.47 13.62
N ASP A 53 0.52 39.47 12.36
CA ASP A 53 0.73 38.40 11.40
C ASP A 53 0.32 37.00 11.94
N GLN A 54 -0.66 37.03 12.88
CA GLN A 54 -1.15 35.78 13.46
C GLN A 54 -2.10 35.08 12.51
N LYS A 55 -1.78 33.81 12.23
CA LYS A 55 -2.60 32.97 11.36
C LYS A 55 -3.96 32.70 11.99
N PRO A 56 -5.04 32.65 11.17
CA PRO A 56 -6.39 32.39 11.66
C PRO A 56 -6.47 31.02 12.32
N LEU A 57 -7.14 30.94 13.46
CA LEU A 57 -7.42 29.68 14.13
C LEU A 57 -8.38 28.83 13.28
N ARG A 58 -7.91 27.70 12.78
CA ARG A 58 -8.68 26.78 11.93
C ARG A 58 -8.88 25.44 12.62
N LEU A 59 -10.07 24.91 12.51
CA LEU A 59 -10.43 23.60 13.05
C LEU A 59 -10.01 22.47 12.09
N TRP A 60 -9.82 21.28 12.65
CA TRP A 60 -9.54 20.07 11.86
C TRP A 60 -10.59 19.79 10.79
N GLU A 61 -11.88 19.95 11.12
CA GLU A 61 -12.97 19.71 10.18
C GLU A 61 -12.96 20.69 9.01
N GLU A 62 -12.54 21.92 9.19
CA GLU A 62 -12.38 22.89 8.09
C GLU A 62 -11.28 22.41 7.12
N ALA A 63 -10.17 21.92 7.67
CA ALA A 63 -9.09 21.35 6.85
C ALA A 63 -9.52 20.09 6.13
N ALA A 64 -10.28 19.22 6.79
CA ALA A 64 -10.82 18.00 6.19
C ALA A 64 -11.79 18.31 5.04
N LEU A 65 -12.68 19.28 5.22
CA LEU A 65 -13.61 19.72 4.17
C LEU A 65 -12.87 20.34 2.98
N ARG A 66 -11.89 21.21 3.24
CA ARG A 66 -11.07 21.82 2.19
C ARG A 66 -10.29 20.76 1.42
N TRP A 67 -9.71 19.77 2.11
CA TRP A 67 -9.05 18.62 1.49
C TRP A 67 -9.97 17.87 0.52
N LEU A 68 -11.19 17.56 0.96
CA LEU A 68 -12.16 16.85 0.13
C LEU A 68 -12.57 17.67 -1.10
N HIS A 69 -12.76 18.97 -0.92
CA HIS A 69 -13.09 19.88 -2.02
C HIS A 69 -11.97 19.96 -3.07
N GLU A 70 -10.70 20.10 -2.63
CA GLU A 70 -9.56 20.18 -3.54
C GLU A 70 -9.17 18.87 -4.19
N LYS A 71 -9.57 17.72 -3.61
CA LYS A 71 -9.23 16.38 -4.08
C LYS A 71 -10.41 15.62 -4.69
N GLN A 72 -11.45 16.30 -5.16
CA GLN A 72 -12.67 15.68 -5.72
C GLN A 72 -12.35 14.71 -6.86
N GLU A 73 -11.38 15.03 -7.73
CA GLU A 73 -11.00 14.20 -8.88
C GLU A 73 -10.12 13.00 -8.52
N LYS A 74 -9.70 12.88 -7.26
CA LYS A 74 -8.85 11.78 -6.82
C LYS A 74 -9.60 10.45 -6.92
N LYS A 75 -9.10 9.48 -7.73
CA LYS A 75 -9.70 8.13 -7.87
C LYS A 75 -9.99 7.43 -6.53
N SER A 76 -9.21 7.73 -5.49
CA SER A 76 -9.35 7.12 -4.16
C SER A 76 -10.04 8.02 -3.13
N ILE A 77 -10.78 9.05 -3.55
CA ILE A 77 -11.44 10.02 -2.64
C ILE A 77 -12.39 9.34 -1.65
N GLN A 78 -13.11 8.30 -2.06
CA GLN A 78 -13.99 7.52 -1.19
C GLN A 78 -13.24 6.89 -0.01
N SER A 79 -12.00 6.47 -0.23
CA SER A 79 -11.13 5.97 0.84
C SER A 79 -10.71 7.06 1.81
N ASP A 80 -10.50 8.28 1.33
CA ASP A 80 -10.19 9.42 2.20
C ASP A 80 -11.41 9.82 3.01
N ILE A 81 -12.61 9.88 2.41
CA ILE A 81 -13.89 10.10 3.12
C ILE A 81 -14.08 9.07 4.24
N TYR A 82 -13.90 7.79 3.93
CA TYR A 82 -14.00 6.72 4.93
C TYR A 82 -13.01 6.94 6.10
N ARG A 83 -11.75 7.27 5.79
CA ARG A 83 -10.74 7.53 6.82
C ARG A 83 -11.04 8.77 7.63
N LEU A 84 -11.50 9.86 7.01
CA LEU A 84 -11.88 11.09 7.72
C LEU A 84 -13.01 10.85 8.70
N ARG A 85 -14.01 10.02 8.36
CA ARG A 85 -15.05 9.59 9.31
C ARG A 85 -14.45 8.87 10.53
N GLY A 86 -13.42 8.04 10.31
CA GLY A 86 -12.69 7.36 11.38
C GLY A 86 -11.75 8.27 12.18
N LEU A 87 -11.57 9.54 11.80
CA LEU A 87 -10.77 10.56 12.49
C LEU A 87 -11.63 11.54 13.29
N SER A 88 -12.85 11.14 13.67
CA SER A 88 -13.80 11.98 14.43
C SER A 88 -13.25 12.46 15.77
N MET A 89 -12.23 11.79 16.33
CA MET A 89 -11.56 12.19 17.57
C MET A 89 -10.84 13.54 17.45
N PHE A 90 -10.58 14.05 16.25
CA PHE A 90 -9.98 15.36 16.03
C PHE A 90 -11.01 16.49 15.86
N LYS A 91 -12.31 16.16 15.84
CA LYS A 91 -13.38 17.15 15.70
C LYS A 91 -13.33 18.18 16.83
N GLY A 92 -13.43 19.45 16.49
CA GLY A 92 -13.36 20.56 17.44
C GLY A 92 -11.96 20.93 17.89
N ILE A 93 -10.90 20.25 17.39
CA ILE A 93 -9.51 20.56 17.72
C ILE A 93 -8.96 21.53 16.68
N TYR A 94 -8.35 22.63 17.14
CA TYR A 94 -7.64 23.55 16.27
C TYR A 94 -6.37 22.91 15.69
N LEU A 95 -6.04 23.24 14.44
CA LEU A 95 -4.90 22.62 13.72
C LEU A 95 -3.57 22.82 14.43
N HIS A 96 -3.33 23.97 15.06
CA HIS A 96 -2.08 24.24 15.80
C HIS A 96 -1.95 23.38 17.07
N ASN A 97 -3.06 22.84 17.61
CA ASN A 97 -3.07 21.94 18.75
C ASN A 97 -2.89 20.47 18.37
N LEU A 98 -2.94 20.14 17.05
CA LEU A 98 -2.68 18.80 16.57
C LEU A 98 -1.17 18.50 16.57
N THR A 99 -0.62 18.36 17.77
CA THR A 99 0.78 17.99 17.95
C THR A 99 1.03 16.55 17.50
N ARG A 100 2.32 16.21 17.25
CA ARG A 100 2.74 14.84 16.93
C ARG A 100 2.21 13.83 17.95
N ASP A 101 2.40 14.14 19.23
CA ASP A 101 2.07 13.21 20.31
C ASP A 101 0.56 13.01 20.45
N LEU A 102 -0.22 14.07 20.32
CA LEU A 102 -1.69 13.98 20.30
C LEU A 102 -2.17 13.10 19.13
N VAL A 103 -1.65 13.31 17.92
CA VAL A 103 -2.03 12.53 16.73
C VAL A 103 -1.64 11.06 16.89
N MET A 104 -0.40 10.78 17.31
CA MET A 104 0.09 9.40 17.47
C MET A 104 -0.68 8.65 18.56
N HIS A 105 -0.91 9.29 19.72
CA HIS A 105 -1.66 8.69 20.83
C HIS A 105 -3.12 8.41 20.44
N SER A 106 -3.80 9.39 19.83
CA SER A 106 -5.20 9.25 19.43
C SER A 106 -5.40 8.12 18.41
N ILE A 107 -4.51 8.01 17.40
CA ILE A 107 -4.54 6.92 16.43
C ILE A 107 -4.22 5.58 17.09
N ALA A 108 -3.21 5.50 17.98
CA ALA A 108 -2.88 4.28 18.68
C ALA A 108 -4.05 3.75 19.52
N LYS A 109 -4.72 4.65 20.28
CA LYS A 109 -5.88 4.35 21.12
C LYS A 109 -7.10 3.92 20.31
N THR A 110 -7.50 4.73 19.31
CA THR A 110 -8.72 4.48 18.52
C THR A 110 -8.58 3.25 17.64
N MET A 111 -7.37 2.91 17.21
CA MET A 111 -7.09 1.77 16.33
C MET A 111 -6.32 0.67 17.04
N GLN A 112 -6.57 0.49 18.33
CA GLN A 112 -6.01 -0.62 19.10
C GLN A 112 -6.39 -1.95 18.43
N GLY A 113 -5.44 -2.90 18.35
CA GLY A 113 -5.62 -4.20 17.67
C GLY A 113 -5.58 -4.15 16.13
N LYS A 114 -5.56 -2.97 15.49
CA LYS A 114 -5.38 -2.88 14.02
C LYS A 114 -3.89 -2.95 13.64
N ALA A 115 -3.62 -3.56 12.47
CA ALA A 115 -2.27 -3.65 11.93
C ALA A 115 -1.64 -2.27 11.69
N ASN A 116 -0.31 -2.18 11.82
CA ASN A 116 0.45 -0.96 11.58
C ASN A 116 0.18 -0.35 10.20
N ALA A 117 0.04 -1.19 9.16
CA ALA A 117 -0.32 -0.74 7.82
C ALA A 117 -1.65 0.01 7.80
N THR A 118 -2.65 -0.41 8.58
CA THR A 118 -3.92 0.31 8.71
C THR A 118 -3.72 1.65 9.40
N LYS A 119 -3.05 1.68 10.57
CA LYS A 119 -2.73 2.92 11.29
C LYS A 119 -1.98 3.92 10.41
N ASN A 120 -1.00 3.44 9.64
CA ASN A 120 -0.21 4.26 8.72
C ASN A 120 -1.04 4.93 7.62
N ARG A 121 -2.12 4.29 7.13
CA ARG A 121 -3.03 4.90 6.15
C ARG A 121 -3.73 6.13 6.71
N TYR A 122 -4.13 6.10 7.98
CA TYR A 122 -4.74 7.24 8.65
C TYR A 122 -3.70 8.32 8.97
N LEU A 123 -2.54 7.94 9.51
CA LEU A 123 -1.44 8.87 9.78
C LEU A 123 -0.97 9.58 8.50
N ALA A 124 -0.89 8.87 7.38
CA ALA A 124 -0.52 9.44 6.09
C ALA A 124 -1.54 10.50 5.62
N LEU A 125 -2.83 10.25 5.83
CA LEU A 125 -3.87 11.24 5.48
C LEU A 125 -3.78 12.48 6.38
N VAL A 126 -3.67 12.30 7.71
CA VAL A 126 -3.49 13.42 8.66
C VAL A 126 -2.25 14.24 8.30
N ARG A 127 -1.12 13.55 8.05
CA ARG A 127 0.13 14.20 7.65
C ARG A 127 -0.02 15.00 6.35
N ALA A 128 -0.72 14.45 5.36
CA ALA A 128 -0.94 15.14 4.08
C ALA A 128 -1.78 16.41 4.24
N ILE A 129 -2.85 16.35 5.06
CA ILE A 129 -3.70 17.50 5.34
C ILE A 129 -2.93 18.59 6.11
N LEU A 130 -2.19 18.21 7.17
CA LEU A 130 -1.42 19.16 7.97
C LEU A 130 -0.27 19.79 7.19
N ASN A 131 0.42 19.01 6.33
CA ASN A 131 1.43 19.57 5.44
C ASN A 131 0.83 20.57 4.45
N LYS A 132 -0.36 20.29 3.93
CA LYS A 132 -1.06 21.21 3.04
C LYS A 132 -1.50 22.48 3.80
N ALA A 133 -1.99 22.31 5.02
CA ALA A 133 -2.35 23.42 5.89
C ALA A 133 -1.15 24.34 6.22
N ALA A 134 0.05 23.78 6.35
CA ALA A 134 1.26 24.57 6.58
C ALA A 134 1.80 25.22 5.30
N ASN A 135 1.94 24.44 4.22
CA ASN A 135 2.74 24.85 3.05
C ASN A 135 1.92 25.51 1.94
N GLU A 136 0.64 25.12 1.78
CA GLU A 136 -0.20 25.66 0.69
C GLU A 136 -1.28 26.61 1.22
N TRP A 137 -1.96 26.26 2.31
CA TRP A 137 -3.03 27.08 2.86
C TRP A 137 -2.53 28.15 3.83
N LEU A 138 -1.30 27.98 4.33
CA LEU A 138 -0.65 28.88 5.29
C LEU A 138 -1.49 29.09 6.57
N TRP A 139 -2.22 28.07 7.00
CA TRP A 139 -3.10 28.11 8.17
C TRP A 139 -2.37 27.82 9.48
N ILE A 140 -1.23 27.12 9.41
CA ILE A 140 -0.33 26.86 10.55
C ILE A 140 1.09 27.15 10.12
N ASP A 141 1.99 27.43 11.06
CA ASP A 141 3.39 27.75 10.75
C ASP A 141 4.17 26.54 10.28
N LYS A 142 3.97 25.41 10.95
CA LYS A 142 4.67 24.16 10.66
C LYS A 142 3.78 22.97 10.93
N ALA A 143 3.81 22.01 10.01
CA ALA A 143 3.16 20.73 10.24
C ALA A 143 4.00 19.87 11.22
N PRO A 144 3.35 19.17 12.16
CA PRO A 144 4.05 18.25 13.05
C PRO A 144 4.68 17.08 12.27
N LYS A 145 5.89 16.66 12.65
CA LYS A 145 6.58 15.53 12.04
C LYS A 145 5.93 14.22 12.49
N ILE A 146 4.97 13.71 11.70
CA ILE A 146 4.27 12.45 11.94
C ILE A 146 5.09 11.30 11.37
N THR A 147 5.52 10.38 12.25
CA THR A 147 6.30 9.18 11.91
C THR A 147 5.35 8.00 11.70
N LEU A 148 5.56 7.25 10.62
CA LEU A 148 4.78 6.04 10.36
C LEU A 148 5.36 4.85 11.17
N TYR A 149 4.49 3.93 11.57
CA TYR A 149 4.89 2.68 12.21
C TYR A 149 5.64 1.78 11.20
N ARG A 150 6.59 1.02 11.70
CA ARG A 150 7.27 0.00 10.87
C ARG A 150 6.26 -1.06 10.44
N GLU A 151 6.16 -1.29 9.13
CA GLU A 151 5.36 -2.37 8.56
C GLU A 151 6.25 -3.60 8.34
N PRO A 152 5.80 -4.80 8.69
CA PRO A 152 6.55 -6.01 8.37
C PRO A 152 6.65 -6.15 6.84
N LYS A 153 7.85 -6.54 6.37
CA LYS A 153 8.03 -6.90 4.96
C LYS A 153 7.13 -8.12 4.69
N ARG A 154 6.19 -7.98 3.74
CA ARG A 154 5.32 -9.10 3.35
C ARG A 154 6.16 -10.15 2.64
N ARG A 155 6.08 -11.40 3.10
CA ARG A 155 6.58 -12.56 2.37
C ARG A 155 5.77 -12.70 1.08
N ILE A 156 6.45 -12.94 -0.05
CA ILE A 156 5.79 -13.30 -1.30
C ILE A 156 5.29 -14.73 -1.14
N ARG A 157 3.99 -14.94 -1.28
CA ARG A 157 3.36 -16.26 -1.35
C ARG A 157 3.02 -16.54 -2.82
N TRP A 158 3.48 -17.68 -3.32
CA TRP A 158 3.11 -18.20 -4.64
C TRP A 158 2.71 -19.67 -4.51
N LEU A 159 1.99 -20.18 -5.50
CA LEU A 159 1.58 -21.57 -5.57
C LEU A 159 2.61 -22.38 -6.35
N THR A 160 2.82 -23.61 -5.94
CA THR A 160 3.40 -24.64 -6.82
C THR A 160 2.39 -25.00 -7.92
N PRO A 161 2.82 -25.57 -9.05
CA PRO A 161 1.88 -26.04 -10.08
C PRO A 161 0.80 -26.97 -9.54
N ALA A 162 1.17 -27.93 -8.69
CA ALA A 162 0.23 -28.86 -8.06
C ALA A 162 -0.78 -28.17 -7.12
N GLU A 163 -0.36 -27.14 -6.36
CA GLU A 163 -1.28 -26.33 -5.55
C GLU A 163 -2.27 -25.56 -6.46
N ALA A 164 -1.78 -25.00 -7.57
CA ALA A 164 -2.62 -24.26 -8.51
C ALA A 164 -3.68 -25.17 -9.16
N GLU A 165 -3.33 -26.37 -9.55
CA GLU A 165 -4.25 -27.38 -10.08
C GLU A 165 -5.34 -27.73 -9.08
N ARG A 166 -4.97 -28.03 -7.82
CA ARG A 166 -5.96 -28.31 -6.77
C ARG A 166 -6.89 -27.14 -6.52
N LEU A 167 -6.36 -25.91 -6.52
CA LEU A 167 -7.18 -24.70 -6.34
C LEU A 167 -8.17 -24.53 -7.50
N ILE A 168 -7.72 -24.67 -8.75
CA ILE A 168 -8.57 -24.56 -9.93
C ILE A 168 -9.68 -25.61 -9.90
N ALA A 169 -9.35 -26.85 -9.54
CA ALA A 169 -10.33 -27.94 -9.43
C ALA A 169 -11.38 -27.70 -8.33
N ALA A 170 -11.02 -27.00 -7.26
CA ALA A 170 -11.93 -26.69 -6.16
C ALA A 170 -12.81 -25.44 -6.42
N LEU A 171 -12.55 -24.67 -7.46
CA LEU A 171 -13.29 -23.46 -7.81
C LEU A 171 -14.52 -23.79 -8.71
N PRO A 172 -15.63 -23.04 -8.61
CA PRO A 172 -16.66 -23.08 -9.63
C PRO A 172 -16.09 -22.65 -11.01
N GLU A 173 -16.58 -23.25 -12.07
CA GLU A 173 -16.06 -23.10 -13.43
C GLU A 173 -15.72 -21.64 -13.82
N TYR A 174 -16.64 -20.69 -13.60
CA TYR A 174 -16.40 -19.28 -13.96
C TYR A 174 -15.24 -18.65 -13.18
N MET A 175 -15.03 -19.06 -11.90
CA MET A 175 -13.89 -18.58 -11.11
C MET A 175 -12.61 -19.34 -11.44
N ALA A 176 -12.70 -20.62 -11.78
CA ALA A 176 -11.59 -21.44 -12.23
C ALA A 176 -11.00 -20.88 -13.54
N ASP A 177 -11.84 -20.54 -14.52
CA ASP A 177 -11.42 -19.91 -15.76
C ASP A 177 -10.73 -18.57 -15.52
N MET A 178 -11.29 -17.72 -14.64
CA MET A 178 -10.68 -16.43 -14.27
C MET A 178 -9.34 -16.61 -13.54
N ALA A 179 -9.23 -17.59 -12.65
CA ALA A 179 -7.99 -17.88 -11.92
C ALA A 179 -6.91 -18.40 -12.88
N THR A 180 -7.28 -19.30 -13.80
CA THR A 180 -6.40 -19.81 -14.84
C THR A 180 -5.90 -18.69 -15.74
N PHE A 181 -6.79 -17.81 -16.19
CA PHE A 181 -6.44 -16.63 -16.96
C PHE A 181 -5.50 -15.68 -16.20
N SER A 182 -5.76 -15.47 -14.89
CA SER A 182 -4.88 -14.67 -14.04
C SER A 182 -3.49 -15.29 -13.88
N LEU A 183 -3.38 -16.62 -13.77
CA LEU A 183 -2.12 -17.33 -13.73
C LEU A 183 -1.38 -17.32 -15.07
N ALA A 184 -2.11 -17.28 -16.20
CA ALA A 184 -1.54 -17.24 -17.53
C ALA A 184 -1.03 -15.86 -17.94
N THR A 185 -1.64 -14.76 -17.42
CA THR A 185 -1.40 -13.39 -17.89
C THR A 185 -0.82 -12.45 -16.82
N GLY A 186 -0.89 -12.84 -15.55
CA GLY A 186 -0.48 -11.98 -14.43
C GLY A 186 -1.36 -10.75 -14.20
N LEU A 187 -2.53 -10.64 -14.84
CA LEU A 187 -3.43 -9.50 -14.71
C LEU A 187 -3.96 -9.32 -13.28
N ARG A 188 -4.19 -8.05 -12.91
CA ARG A 188 -4.84 -7.74 -11.63
C ARG A 188 -6.31 -8.16 -11.67
N GLN A 189 -6.86 -8.55 -10.52
CA GLN A 189 -8.25 -8.98 -10.37
C GLN A 189 -9.26 -8.05 -11.07
N SER A 190 -9.13 -6.74 -10.85
CA SER A 190 -10.03 -5.77 -11.47
C SER A 190 -9.95 -5.76 -12.98
N ASN A 191 -8.76 -5.98 -13.54
CA ASN A 191 -8.57 -6.00 -14.99
C ASN A 191 -9.16 -7.28 -15.60
N VAL A 192 -9.07 -8.43 -14.89
CA VAL A 192 -9.72 -9.67 -15.35
C VAL A 192 -11.24 -9.55 -15.29
N ILE A 193 -11.80 -9.05 -14.19
CA ILE A 193 -13.25 -8.88 -14.02
C ILE A 193 -13.85 -7.95 -15.08
N ASN A 194 -13.14 -6.86 -15.43
CA ASN A 194 -13.63 -5.84 -16.34
C ASN A 194 -13.12 -6.00 -17.77
N LEU A 195 -12.44 -7.12 -18.10
CA LEU A 195 -11.93 -7.36 -19.45
C LEU A 195 -13.09 -7.44 -20.46
N ARG A 196 -13.00 -6.64 -21.52
CA ARG A 196 -14.01 -6.55 -22.58
C ARG A 196 -13.51 -7.20 -23.87
N TRP A 197 -14.43 -7.69 -24.68
CA TRP A 197 -14.12 -8.28 -25.98
C TRP A 197 -13.38 -7.31 -26.91
N GLN A 198 -13.73 -6.03 -26.89
CA GLN A 198 -13.06 -4.99 -27.70
C GLN A 198 -11.59 -4.76 -27.30
N GLN A 199 -11.15 -5.26 -26.14
CA GLN A 199 -9.77 -5.16 -25.68
C GLN A 199 -8.92 -6.37 -26.10
N LEU A 200 -9.45 -7.25 -26.95
CA LEU A 200 -8.78 -8.47 -27.40
C LEU A 200 -8.52 -8.41 -28.91
N ASP A 201 -7.30 -8.75 -29.31
CA ASP A 201 -6.95 -9.13 -30.68
C ASP A 201 -6.51 -10.59 -30.65
N LEU A 202 -7.44 -11.48 -30.94
CA LEU A 202 -7.20 -12.92 -30.89
C LEU A 202 -6.33 -13.40 -32.05
N GLN A 203 -6.28 -12.67 -33.17
CA GLN A 203 -5.41 -13.02 -34.30
C GLN A 203 -3.94 -12.78 -33.95
N ARG A 204 -3.66 -11.69 -33.24
CA ARG A 204 -2.32 -11.36 -32.76
C ARG A 204 -1.98 -12.00 -31.42
N GLY A 205 -2.95 -12.59 -30.73
CA GLY A 205 -2.77 -13.16 -29.41
C GLY A 205 -2.43 -12.09 -28.35
N VAL A 206 -3.06 -10.92 -28.41
CA VAL A 206 -2.82 -9.81 -27.48
C VAL A 206 -4.11 -9.26 -26.87
N ALA A 207 -3.98 -8.70 -25.69
CA ALA A 207 -5.04 -7.96 -25.02
C ALA A 207 -4.49 -6.61 -24.55
N TRP A 208 -5.37 -5.64 -24.32
CA TRP A 208 -5.00 -4.34 -23.76
C TRP A 208 -5.82 -4.01 -22.53
N VAL A 209 -5.16 -3.39 -21.56
CA VAL A 209 -5.82 -2.72 -20.44
C VAL A 209 -5.62 -1.22 -20.64
N ASP A 210 -6.69 -0.46 -20.75
CA ASP A 210 -6.66 0.97 -20.99
C ASP A 210 -5.99 1.71 -19.81
N ALA A 211 -5.38 2.87 -20.09
CA ALA A 211 -4.73 3.70 -19.10
C ALA A 211 -5.68 4.09 -17.94
N ILE A 212 -6.96 4.34 -18.24
CA ILE A 212 -7.97 4.70 -17.24
C ILE A 212 -8.24 3.54 -16.27
N GLU A 213 -8.22 2.30 -16.76
CA GLU A 213 -8.45 1.08 -15.97
C GLU A 213 -7.17 0.58 -15.27
N SER A 214 -6.02 1.02 -15.78
CA SER A 214 -4.72 0.68 -15.21
C SER A 214 -4.45 1.47 -13.92
N LYS A 215 -3.88 0.79 -12.92
CA LYS A 215 -3.45 1.44 -11.67
C LYS A 215 -2.30 2.43 -11.89
N SER A 216 -1.46 2.19 -12.90
CA SER A 216 -0.31 3.05 -13.26
C SER A 216 -0.71 4.25 -14.15
N GLY A 217 -1.95 4.30 -14.63
CA GLY A 217 -2.38 5.32 -15.59
C GLY A 217 -1.76 5.18 -16.99
N ARG A 218 -1.15 4.01 -17.30
CA ARG A 218 -0.60 3.69 -18.63
C ARG A 218 -1.35 2.48 -19.21
N ALA A 219 -1.54 2.48 -20.50
CA ALA A 219 -2.06 1.30 -21.20
C ALA A 219 -1.05 0.14 -21.06
N ILE A 220 -1.55 -1.07 -20.89
CA ILE A 220 -0.73 -2.28 -20.72
C ILE A 220 -1.11 -3.26 -21.80
N GLY A 221 -0.15 -3.58 -22.68
CA GLY A 221 -0.25 -4.69 -23.62
C GLY A 221 0.02 -6.02 -22.92
N ILE A 222 -0.77 -7.04 -23.22
CA ILE A 222 -0.68 -8.37 -22.59
C ILE A 222 -0.57 -9.39 -23.71
N ALA A 223 0.52 -10.14 -23.72
CA ALA A 223 0.65 -11.31 -24.58
C ALA A 223 -0.21 -12.46 -24.02
N LEU A 224 -1.04 -13.03 -24.87
CA LEU A 224 -1.91 -14.16 -24.55
C LEU A 224 -1.22 -15.46 -24.98
N ASN A 225 -0.84 -16.28 -24.01
CA ASN A 225 -0.36 -17.63 -24.29
C ASN A 225 -1.53 -18.57 -24.60
N GLN A 226 -1.23 -19.80 -25.03
CA GLN A 226 -2.26 -20.76 -25.43
C GLN A 226 -3.27 -21.06 -24.32
N THR A 227 -2.84 -21.10 -23.07
CA THR A 227 -3.75 -21.29 -21.92
C THR A 227 -4.76 -20.13 -21.79
N ALA A 228 -4.29 -18.89 -21.94
CA ALA A 228 -5.16 -17.72 -21.91
C ALA A 228 -6.16 -17.72 -23.08
N LEU A 229 -5.69 -18.06 -24.29
CA LEU A 229 -6.55 -18.16 -25.48
C LEU A 229 -7.62 -19.26 -25.32
N ASN A 230 -7.27 -20.42 -24.80
CA ASN A 230 -8.21 -21.51 -24.54
C ASN A 230 -9.30 -21.09 -23.53
N VAL A 231 -8.91 -20.36 -22.49
CA VAL A 231 -9.88 -19.82 -21.52
C VAL A 231 -10.80 -18.81 -22.17
N ILE A 232 -10.28 -17.88 -22.99
CA ILE A 232 -11.09 -16.90 -23.69
C ILE A 232 -12.10 -17.58 -24.64
N GLN A 233 -11.67 -18.60 -25.38
CA GLN A 233 -12.55 -19.34 -26.28
C GLN A 233 -13.75 -19.96 -25.55
N LYS A 234 -13.56 -20.47 -24.35
CA LYS A 234 -14.64 -21.01 -23.49
C LYS A 234 -15.67 -19.93 -23.07
N GLN A 235 -15.28 -18.65 -23.08
CA GLN A 235 -16.16 -17.55 -22.71
C GLN A 235 -16.96 -16.97 -23.88
N MET A 236 -16.62 -17.34 -25.14
CA MET A 236 -17.31 -16.82 -26.32
C MET A 236 -18.81 -17.09 -26.25
N GLY A 237 -19.59 -16.07 -26.59
CA GLY A 237 -21.06 -16.15 -26.60
C GLY A 237 -21.77 -16.02 -25.26
N LYS A 238 -21.03 -16.04 -24.12
CA LYS A 238 -21.64 -15.93 -22.79
C LYS A 238 -22.13 -14.52 -22.45
N HIS A 239 -21.48 -13.47 -22.99
CA HIS A 239 -21.86 -12.07 -22.76
C HIS A 239 -21.41 -11.19 -23.93
N LYS A 240 -22.20 -10.13 -24.22
CA LYS A 240 -21.94 -9.24 -25.38
C LYS A 240 -20.72 -8.33 -25.20
N GLU A 241 -20.43 -7.91 -23.98
CA GLU A 241 -19.42 -6.89 -23.68
C GLU A 241 -18.22 -7.47 -22.90
N TYR A 242 -18.47 -8.21 -21.81
CA TYR A 242 -17.44 -8.70 -20.90
C TYR A 242 -17.02 -10.13 -21.22
N VAL A 243 -15.71 -10.39 -21.13
CA VAL A 243 -15.14 -11.72 -21.34
C VAL A 243 -15.55 -12.66 -20.20
N PHE A 244 -15.41 -12.21 -18.95
CA PHE A 244 -15.71 -13.02 -17.77
C PHE A 244 -17.02 -12.58 -17.12
N THR A 245 -17.89 -13.55 -16.86
CA THR A 245 -19.20 -13.36 -16.25
C THR A 245 -19.48 -14.43 -15.21
N HIS A 246 -20.51 -14.21 -14.41
CA HIS A 246 -21.04 -15.24 -13.55
C HIS A 246 -21.68 -16.39 -14.39
N SER A 247 -21.85 -17.57 -13.82
CA SER A 247 -22.40 -18.77 -14.49
C SER A 247 -23.72 -18.54 -15.24
N LYS A 248 -24.50 -17.52 -14.87
CA LYS A 248 -25.76 -17.13 -15.53
C LYS A 248 -25.57 -15.96 -16.51
N GLY A 249 -24.37 -15.70 -17.02
CA GLY A 249 -24.07 -14.61 -17.93
C GLY A 249 -24.18 -13.19 -17.33
N ARG A 250 -24.36 -13.05 -16.01
CA ARG A 250 -24.44 -11.73 -15.37
C ARG A 250 -23.04 -11.14 -15.17
N ARG A 251 -22.94 -9.83 -15.33
CA ARG A 251 -21.70 -9.09 -15.06
C ARG A 251 -21.20 -9.35 -13.65
N LEU A 252 -19.89 -9.56 -13.54
CA LEU A 252 -19.19 -9.64 -12.25
C LEU A 252 -18.76 -8.23 -11.81
N HIS A 253 -18.95 -7.93 -10.52
CA HIS A 253 -18.44 -6.70 -9.91
C HIS A 253 -17.28 -6.99 -8.94
N SER A 254 -17.24 -8.19 -8.38
CA SER A 254 -16.20 -8.63 -7.46
C SER A 254 -16.14 -10.16 -7.40
N ILE A 255 -15.04 -10.68 -6.91
CA ILE A 255 -14.88 -12.10 -6.60
C ILE A 255 -15.48 -12.39 -5.22
N SER A 256 -16.26 -13.46 -5.12
CA SER A 256 -16.82 -13.92 -3.83
C SER A 256 -15.72 -14.41 -2.89
N SER A 257 -15.46 -13.63 -1.83
CA SER A 257 -14.46 -13.99 -0.82
C SER A 257 -14.82 -15.28 -0.07
N ARG A 258 -16.10 -15.62 0.02
CA ARG A 258 -16.57 -16.88 0.66
C ARG A 258 -16.20 -18.07 -0.21
N ILE A 259 -16.55 -18.03 -1.50
CA ILE A 259 -16.25 -19.11 -2.45
C ILE A 259 -14.73 -19.30 -2.54
N TRP A 260 -13.97 -18.21 -2.65
CA TRP A 260 -12.52 -18.25 -2.68
C TRP A 260 -11.91 -18.94 -1.46
N ARG A 261 -12.35 -18.56 -0.25
CA ARG A 261 -11.85 -19.17 1.00
C ARG A 261 -12.20 -20.66 1.09
N ASN A 262 -13.42 -21.04 0.67
CA ASN A 262 -13.83 -22.44 0.67
C ASN A 262 -12.97 -23.28 -0.30
N ALA A 263 -12.69 -22.76 -1.49
CA ALA A 263 -11.83 -23.43 -2.47
C ALA A 263 -10.38 -23.58 -1.95
N LEU A 264 -9.83 -22.53 -1.31
CA LEU A 264 -8.52 -22.61 -0.67
C LEU A 264 -8.47 -23.69 0.42
N ALA A 265 -9.50 -23.75 1.27
CA ALA A 265 -9.58 -24.77 2.31
C ALA A 265 -9.66 -26.18 1.72
N ALA A 266 -10.50 -26.38 0.69
CA ALA A 266 -10.62 -27.67 -0.02
C ALA A 266 -9.32 -28.08 -0.73
N ALA A 267 -8.54 -27.11 -1.24
CA ALA A 267 -7.24 -27.35 -1.88
C ALA A 267 -6.08 -27.52 -0.87
N GLY A 268 -6.31 -27.34 0.43
CA GLY A 268 -5.28 -27.38 1.47
C GLY A 268 -4.30 -26.21 1.41
N ILE A 269 -4.74 -25.02 0.96
CA ILE A 269 -3.92 -23.84 0.76
C ILE A 269 -4.24 -22.78 1.83
N SER A 270 -3.24 -22.37 2.59
CA SER A 270 -3.36 -21.32 3.61
C SER A 270 -2.69 -20.01 3.16
N ASP A 271 -3.14 -18.88 3.75
CA ASP A 271 -2.60 -17.52 3.56
C ASP A 271 -2.38 -17.16 2.07
N PHE A 272 -3.40 -17.39 1.24
CA PHE A 272 -3.37 -17.08 -0.18
C PHE A 272 -4.57 -16.23 -0.60
N ARG A 273 -4.33 -15.14 -1.31
CA ARG A 273 -5.34 -14.18 -1.78
C ARG A 273 -5.40 -14.21 -3.30
N TRP A 274 -6.50 -13.74 -3.88
CA TRP A 274 -6.59 -13.61 -5.33
C TRP A 274 -5.41 -12.85 -5.96
N TYR A 275 -4.96 -11.78 -5.29
CA TYR A 275 -3.83 -10.99 -5.77
C TYR A 275 -2.53 -11.79 -5.86
N ASP A 276 -2.39 -12.85 -5.09
CA ASP A 276 -1.21 -13.70 -5.05
C ASP A 276 -1.10 -14.62 -6.29
N LEU A 277 -2.19 -14.75 -7.10
CA LEU A 277 -2.11 -15.38 -8.44
C LEU A 277 -1.13 -14.62 -9.34
N ARG A 278 -1.13 -13.30 -9.28
CA ARG A 278 -0.15 -12.48 -10.00
C ARG A 278 1.26 -12.65 -9.44
N HIS A 279 1.40 -12.84 -8.14
CA HIS A 279 2.70 -13.18 -7.53
C HIS A 279 3.16 -14.56 -8.00
N THR A 280 2.25 -15.52 -8.11
CA THR A 280 2.52 -16.86 -8.64
C THR A 280 3.00 -16.80 -10.10
N TRP A 281 2.28 -16.11 -10.97
CA TRP A 281 2.67 -15.87 -12.35
C TRP A 281 4.08 -15.29 -12.47
N ALA A 282 4.35 -14.21 -11.71
CA ALA A 282 5.67 -13.57 -11.72
C ALA A 282 6.77 -14.50 -11.19
N SER A 283 6.49 -15.23 -10.12
CA SER A 283 7.44 -16.19 -9.54
C SER A 283 7.77 -17.33 -10.50
N TRP A 284 6.77 -17.89 -11.19
CA TRP A 284 6.99 -18.95 -12.18
C TRP A 284 7.83 -18.46 -13.36
N LEU A 285 7.57 -17.23 -13.86
CA LEU A 285 8.36 -16.66 -14.95
C LEU A 285 9.83 -16.44 -14.54
N VAL A 286 10.07 -15.92 -13.33
CA VAL A 286 11.42 -15.72 -12.82
C VAL A 286 12.14 -17.06 -12.64
N GLN A 287 11.47 -18.07 -12.10
CA GLN A 287 12.00 -19.44 -12.00
C GLN A 287 12.31 -20.07 -13.36
N LYS A 288 11.61 -19.65 -14.42
CA LYS A 288 11.92 -20.04 -15.82
C LYS A 288 13.02 -19.19 -16.46
N GLY A 289 13.62 -18.26 -15.72
CA GLY A 289 14.75 -17.45 -16.17
C GLY A 289 14.39 -16.20 -16.96
N ILE A 290 13.15 -15.75 -16.92
CA ILE A 290 12.76 -14.48 -17.57
C ILE A 290 13.49 -13.31 -16.89
N PRO A 291 14.19 -12.43 -17.65
CA PRO A 291 14.82 -11.24 -17.11
C PRO A 291 13.82 -10.30 -16.41
N LEU A 292 14.26 -9.67 -15.32
CA LEU A 292 13.36 -8.83 -14.51
C LEU A 292 12.81 -7.60 -15.25
N ASN A 293 13.55 -7.04 -16.20
CA ASN A 293 13.09 -5.95 -17.05
C ASN A 293 11.95 -6.40 -17.99
N VAL A 294 12.05 -7.60 -18.56
CA VAL A 294 10.98 -8.19 -19.39
C VAL A 294 9.77 -8.51 -18.52
N LEU A 295 9.97 -9.05 -17.33
CA LEU A 295 8.89 -9.28 -16.37
C LEU A 295 8.20 -7.97 -15.98
N GLN A 296 8.97 -6.88 -15.79
CA GLN A 296 8.44 -5.55 -15.48
C GLN A 296 7.49 -5.07 -16.59
N GLU A 297 7.90 -5.18 -17.84
CA GLU A 297 7.13 -4.79 -19.01
C GLU A 297 5.85 -5.64 -19.13
N MET A 298 5.98 -6.97 -19.15
CA MET A 298 4.85 -7.91 -19.22
C MET A 298 3.81 -7.67 -18.13
N GLY A 299 4.26 -7.34 -16.91
CA GLY A 299 3.39 -7.09 -15.78
C GLY A 299 2.87 -5.65 -15.70
N GLY A 300 3.39 -4.71 -16.49
CA GLY A 300 3.04 -3.30 -16.38
C GLY A 300 3.34 -2.73 -14.99
N TRP A 301 4.53 -3.04 -14.44
CA TRP A 301 5.03 -2.39 -13.23
C TRP A 301 5.74 -1.08 -13.57
N GLU A 302 5.51 -0.09 -12.74
CA GLU A 302 6.02 1.26 -12.96
C GLU A 302 7.54 1.35 -12.79
N SER A 303 8.10 0.57 -11.86
CA SER A 303 9.53 0.59 -11.57
C SER A 303 10.10 -0.81 -11.36
N ILE A 304 11.41 -0.94 -11.60
CA ILE A 304 12.14 -2.20 -11.45
C ILE A 304 12.18 -2.67 -9.98
N GLU A 305 12.17 -1.76 -9.02
CA GLU A 305 12.16 -2.09 -7.58
C GLU A 305 10.93 -2.92 -7.20
N MET A 306 9.81 -2.71 -7.94
CA MET A 306 8.59 -3.50 -7.72
C MET A 306 8.76 -4.97 -8.13
N VAL A 307 9.70 -5.27 -9.02
CA VAL A 307 9.98 -6.59 -9.57
C VAL A 307 11.17 -7.26 -8.88
N GLN A 308 12.12 -6.50 -8.37
CA GLN A 308 13.30 -6.99 -7.63
C GLN A 308 12.93 -7.90 -6.46
N ARG A 309 11.71 -7.76 -5.91
CA ARG A 309 11.20 -8.68 -4.88
C ARG A 309 11.16 -10.15 -5.31
N TYR A 310 11.14 -10.44 -6.61
CA TYR A 310 11.14 -11.82 -7.15
C TYR A 310 12.54 -12.33 -7.47
N ALA A 311 13.56 -11.48 -7.49
CA ALA A 311 14.91 -11.81 -7.91
C ALA A 311 15.49 -13.04 -7.16
N HIS A 312 15.19 -13.15 -5.87
CA HIS A 312 15.67 -14.26 -5.02
C HIS A 312 15.06 -15.62 -5.36
N LEU A 313 14.06 -15.69 -6.26
CA LEU A 313 13.37 -16.92 -6.64
C LEU A 313 14.03 -17.64 -7.82
N ALA A 314 15.11 -17.12 -8.35
CA ALA A 314 15.86 -17.70 -9.49
C ALA A 314 17.30 -18.11 -9.14
N PRO A 315 17.54 -18.95 -8.13
CA PRO A 315 18.90 -19.38 -7.80
C PRO A 315 19.55 -20.17 -8.93
N GLU A 316 18.79 -20.98 -9.69
CA GLU A 316 19.29 -21.74 -10.82
C GLU A 316 19.79 -20.86 -11.98
N HIS A 317 19.20 -19.68 -12.17
CA HIS A 317 19.69 -18.71 -13.16
C HIS A 317 21.10 -18.23 -12.80
N LEU A 318 21.39 -18.07 -11.51
CA LEU A 318 22.72 -17.67 -11.04
C LEU A 318 23.76 -18.77 -11.26
N HIS A 319 23.39 -20.05 -11.20
CA HIS A 319 24.27 -21.19 -11.50
C HIS A 319 24.83 -21.13 -12.92
N ARG A 320 24.01 -20.79 -13.91
CA ARG A 320 24.48 -20.68 -15.30
C ARG A 320 25.52 -19.56 -15.44
N HIS A 321 25.32 -18.44 -14.74
CA HIS A 321 26.27 -17.33 -14.78
C HIS A 321 27.54 -17.62 -13.96
N ALA A 322 27.41 -18.32 -12.83
CA ALA A 322 28.56 -18.80 -12.08
C ALA A 322 29.40 -19.81 -12.88
N ALA A 323 28.73 -20.67 -13.65
CA ALA A 323 29.40 -21.64 -14.49
C ALA A 323 30.29 -21.03 -15.60
N LEU A 324 30.03 -19.76 -16.01
CA LEU A 324 30.90 -19.04 -16.94
C LEU A 324 32.30 -18.80 -16.39
N LEU A 325 32.49 -18.88 -15.08
CA LEU A 325 33.81 -18.79 -14.46
C LEU A 325 34.57 -20.11 -14.49
N ASN A 326 33.95 -21.25 -14.82
CA ASN A 326 34.62 -22.52 -14.92
C ASN A 326 35.61 -22.55 -16.07
N ASP A 327 35.39 -21.74 -17.12
CA ASP A 327 36.28 -21.62 -18.28
C ASP A 327 37.50 -20.72 -18.00
N LEU A 328 37.47 -19.99 -16.88
CA LEU A 328 38.63 -19.26 -16.39
C LEU A 328 39.47 -20.25 -15.61
N ALA A 329 40.41 -20.91 -16.32
CA ALA A 329 41.34 -21.86 -15.73
C ALA A 329 42.23 -21.17 -14.69
N PHE A 330 41.74 -21.13 -13.44
CA PHE A 330 42.64 -21.03 -12.31
C PHE A 330 43.30 -22.40 -12.19
N THR A 331 44.44 -22.60 -12.84
CA THR A 331 45.29 -23.77 -12.61
C THR A 331 45.72 -23.73 -11.14
N GLN A 332 44.93 -24.34 -10.30
CA GLN A 332 45.43 -24.80 -9.02
C GLN A 332 46.12 -26.15 -9.30
N ASP A 333 47.46 -26.18 -9.11
CA ASP A 333 48.14 -27.42 -8.77
C ASP A 333 47.36 -28.07 -7.62
N THR A 334 46.48 -28.97 -7.97
CA THR A 334 45.83 -29.84 -6.99
C THR A 334 46.91 -30.84 -6.54
N LYS A 335 47.68 -30.43 -5.55
CA LYS A 335 48.24 -31.42 -4.63
C LYS A 335 47.04 -32.10 -3.99
N ASP A 336 46.89 -33.37 -4.31
CA ASP A 336 45.90 -34.27 -3.74
C ASP A 336 45.80 -34.10 -2.24
N THR A 337 44.78 -33.38 -1.79
CA THR A 337 44.30 -33.49 -0.42
C THR A 337 43.05 -34.37 -0.42
N ASN A 338 43.30 -35.63 -0.08
CA ASN A 338 42.35 -36.70 0.20
C ASN A 338 41.39 -36.32 1.33
N TRP A 339 40.45 -35.37 1.13
CA TRP A 339 39.44 -35.16 2.15
C TRP A 339 38.07 -35.76 1.81
N ALA A 340 37.98 -36.47 0.70
CA ALA A 340 36.76 -37.14 0.25
C ALA A 340 36.46 -38.49 0.90
N HIS A 341 37.30 -38.98 1.84
CA HIS A 341 37.13 -40.33 2.43
C HIS A 341 36.63 -40.37 3.89
N GLU A 342 36.35 -39.23 4.54
CA GLU A 342 35.91 -39.27 5.95
C GLU A 342 34.43 -38.92 6.22
N ASN A 343 33.61 -38.70 5.20
CA ASN A 343 32.19 -38.44 5.43
C ASN A 343 31.30 -39.45 4.66
N ASN A 344 31.42 -40.73 4.99
CA ASN A 344 30.41 -41.73 4.66
C ASN A 344 29.59 -42.03 5.95
N PRO A 345 28.32 -41.58 6.03
CA PRO A 345 27.49 -41.84 7.19
C PRO A 345 26.74 -43.15 7.06
N SER A 346 27.49 -44.26 7.13
CA SER A 346 26.90 -45.57 7.34
C SER A 346 27.79 -46.41 8.26
N ALA A 347 27.68 -46.15 9.55
CA ALA A 347 27.84 -47.12 10.64
C ALA A 347 27.97 -46.39 11.98
N LYS A 348 26.91 -46.33 12.73
CA LYS A 348 26.84 -46.66 14.16
C LYS A 348 25.78 -45.84 14.85
N GLU A 349 24.60 -46.38 14.83
CA GLU A 349 23.77 -46.36 16.03
C GLU A 349 24.57 -46.97 17.17
N LYS A 350 24.91 -46.17 18.19
CA LYS A 350 25.10 -46.64 19.57
C LYS A 350 24.88 -45.46 20.54
N SER A 351 23.80 -45.64 21.30
CA SER A 351 23.56 -45.22 22.67
C SER A 351 23.82 -43.74 23.03
N LEU A 352 22.72 -42.98 23.02
CA LEU A 352 22.47 -41.96 24.03
C LEU A 352 22.26 -42.66 25.39
N ASN A 353 23.26 -42.64 26.25
CA ASN A 353 23.16 -42.69 27.69
C ASN A 353 24.60 -42.72 28.22
N ASP A 354 24.95 -41.65 28.85
CA ASP A 354 26.03 -41.42 29.81
C ASP A 354 26.77 -40.12 29.50
N CYS A 355 26.35 -39.11 30.20
CA CYS A 355 27.19 -38.06 30.77
C CYS A 355 26.30 -36.96 31.38
N LEU A 356 25.60 -37.31 32.43
CA LEU A 356 25.30 -36.42 33.54
C LEU A 356 26.40 -36.69 34.57
N ASP A 357 26.94 -35.65 35.14
CA ASP A 357 27.86 -35.50 36.26
C ASP A 357 29.31 -35.12 35.91
N SER A 358 29.58 -33.83 36.00
CA SER A 358 30.58 -33.31 36.93
C SER A 358 30.66 -31.78 36.85
N GLU A 359 30.24 -31.23 37.97
CA GLU A 359 30.45 -29.82 38.35
C GLU A 359 31.93 -29.53 38.67
N LYS A 360 32.19 -28.21 38.53
CA LYS A 360 33.12 -27.37 39.34
C LYS A 360 34.48 -27.04 38.78
N SER A 361 34.61 -25.76 38.77
CA SER A 361 35.75 -24.88 39.17
C SER A 361 36.40 -24.12 38.01
N GLY A 362 36.21 -22.83 37.94
CA GLY A 362 37.09 -21.82 38.48
C GLY A 362 38.00 -21.16 37.44
N GLY A 363 37.94 -19.85 37.30
CA GLY A 363 39.09 -19.11 36.82
C GLY A 363 38.83 -17.99 35.78
N SER A 364 38.84 -16.81 36.30
CA SER A 364 38.91 -15.47 35.70
C SER A 364 39.91 -15.29 34.55
N GLY A 365 39.60 -14.40 33.63
CA GLY A 365 40.58 -13.85 32.69
C GLY A 365 39.93 -12.95 31.63
N GLY A 366 39.81 -11.66 31.94
CA GLY A 366 39.35 -10.69 30.93
C GLY A 366 40.45 -10.28 29.95
N VAL A 367 40.09 -10.06 28.72
CA VAL A 367 40.83 -9.19 27.80
C VAL A 367 39.84 -8.36 27.00
N ARG A 368 39.94 -7.03 27.20
CA ARG A 368 39.32 -6.01 26.34
C ARG A 368 40.13 -5.93 25.06
N THR A 369 39.47 -5.84 23.93
CA THR A 369 40.02 -5.24 22.71
C THR A 369 39.10 -4.17 22.17
N HIS A 370 39.68 -3.02 21.97
CA HIS A 370 39.13 -1.81 21.36
C HIS A 370 38.69 -2.07 19.92
N ASP A 371 37.51 -1.56 19.59
CA ASP A 371 37.09 -1.38 18.22
C ASP A 371 37.21 0.10 17.87
N GLN A 372 38.06 0.40 16.92
CA GLN A 372 38.20 1.74 16.32
C GLN A 372 37.32 1.83 15.07
N GLY A 373 36.45 2.82 15.10
CA GLY A 373 35.61 3.18 13.99
C GLY A 373 36.36 3.64 12.74
N ILE A 374 35.79 3.32 11.59
CA ILE A 374 36.13 3.97 10.32
C ILE A 374 34.86 4.65 9.80
N MET A 375 34.91 5.96 9.86
CA MET A 375 34.04 6.87 9.11
C MET A 375 34.47 6.85 7.64
N SER A 376 33.53 6.83 6.73
CA SER A 376 33.74 7.21 5.34
C SER A 376 32.78 8.30 4.92
N PRO A 377 33.23 9.31 4.15
CA PRO A 377 32.43 10.46 3.82
C PRO A 377 31.68 10.31 2.49
N LEU A 378 30.62 11.08 2.40
CA LEU A 378 29.82 11.60 1.30
C LEU A 378 30.42 11.54 -0.12
N LEU A 379 29.61 11.05 -1.07
CA LEU A 379 29.18 11.81 -2.26
C LEU A 379 27.79 11.31 -2.69
#